data_b479e94e2fe1ebb997c3eeaa0c4e1fdc
#
_entry.id   b479e94e2fe1ebb997c3eeaa0c4e1fdc
#
_cell.length_a   1.000
_cell.length_b   1.000
_cell.length_c   1.000
_cell.angle_alpha   90.00
_cell.angle_beta   90.00
_cell.angle_gamma   90.00
#
_symmetry.space_group_name_H-M   'P 1'
#
loop_
_entity.id
_entity.type
_entity.pdbx_description
1 polymer ?
#
loop_
_entity_poly.entity_id
_entity_poly.type
_entity_poly.pdbx_seq_one_letter_code
_entity_poly.pdbx_strand_id
1 'polypeptide(L)'
;HFQNFGEIYFSVIYPGVIKAWHLHSSMTINYAVVQGNIKLVLYDQRADSETQGELQEIIFGQVNYQLVRIPPGVVNGFTPVANQPAIVANCASIPHDPDEISRIDPFTPTIPYDWGIRHG
;
A
#
# COMPACT_ATOMS: atom_id res chain seq x y z
N HIS A 1 8.02 13.37 8.69
CA HIS A 1 8.93 12.49 9.41
C HIS A 1 8.17 11.74 10.48
N PHE A 2 8.80 10.77 11.08
CA PHE A 2 8.16 10.00 12.12
C PHE A 2 8.89 10.22 13.46
N GLN A 3 8.11 10.12 14.53
CA GLN A 3 8.63 10.31 15.88
C GLN A 3 8.97 8.98 16.54
N ASN A 4 8.30 7.93 16.10
CA ASN A 4 8.52 6.59 16.62
C ASN A 4 8.96 5.70 15.48
N PHE A 5 9.99 4.92 15.73
CA PHE A 5 10.49 3.95 14.78
C PHE A 5 10.12 2.56 15.26
N GLY A 6 9.33 1.85 14.47
CA GLY A 6 8.95 0.48 14.78
C GLY A 6 9.83 -0.51 14.06
N GLU A 7 9.58 -0.69 12.77
CA GLU A 7 10.31 -1.66 11.96
C GLU A 7 10.41 -1.18 10.53
N ILE A 8 11.44 -1.67 9.83
CA ILE A 8 11.58 -1.47 8.38
C ILE A 8 11.54 -2.84 7.73
N TYR A 9 10.65 -2.99 6.75
CA TYR A 9 10.56 -4.19 5.92
C TYR A 9 10.92 -3.84 4.49
N PHE A 10 11.63 -4.76 3.84
CA PHE A 10 11.89 -4.66 2.41
C PHE A 10 11.17 -5.80 1.72
N SER A 11 10.43 -5.45 0.68
CA SER A 11 9.70 -6.44 -0.13
C SER A 11 10.14 -6.34 -1.56
N VAL A 12 10.45 -7.48 -2.18
CA VAL A 12 10.72 -7.56 -3.61
C VAL A 12 9.44 -8.05 -4.26
N ILE A 13 8.94 -7.29 -5.21
CA ILE A 13 7.67 -7.60 -5.87
C ILE A 13 7.90 -7.75 -7.35
N TYR A 14 7.47 -8.87 -7.90
CA TYR A 14 7.68 -9.20 -9.31
C TYR A 14 6.51 -8.75 -10.17
N PRO A 15 6.74 -8.53 -11.47
CA PRO A 15 5.65 -8.13 -12.37
C PRO A 15 4.47 -9.09 -12.29
N GLY A 16 3.27 -8.54 -12.31
CA GLY A 16 2.04 -9.32 -12.24
C GLY A 16 1.56 -9.64 -10.85
N VAL A 17 2.39 -9.39 -9.83
CA VAL A 17 2.02 -9.67 -8.44
C VAL A 17 1.28 -8.45 -7.87
N ILE A 18 0.16 -8.72 -7.23
CA ILE A 18 -0.64 -7.70 -6.54
C ILE A 18 -0.52 -7.94 -5.05
N LYS A 19 -0.04 -6.94 -4.33
CA LYS A 19 0.00 -6.95 -2.86
C LYS A 19 -1.14 -6.08 -2.35
N ALA A 20 -2.32 -6.67 -2.19
CA ALA A 20 -3.53 -5.95 -1.78
C ALA A 20 -4.47 -6.91 -1.09
N TRP A 21 -5.38 -6.48 -0.34
CA TRP A 21 -5.50 -5.15 0.29
C TRP A 21 -5.07 -5.28 1.73
N HIS A 22 -4.43 -4.24 2.26
CA HIS A 22 -4.00 -4.23 3.65
C HIS A 22 -4.71 -3.09 4.38
N LEU A 23 -5.16 -3.37 5.58
CA LEU A 23 -5.79 -2.39 6.45
C LEU A 23 -5.12 -2.47 7.81
N HIS A 24 -4.53 -1.37 8.24
CA HIS A 24 -3.90 -1.27 9.55
C HIS A 24 -4.80 -0.47 10.48
N SER A 25 -5.07 -0.99 11.66
CA SER A 25 -5.96 -0.35 12.61
C SER A 25 -5.28 0.74 13.43
N SER A 26 -3.97 0.63 13.65
CA SER A 26 -3.26 1.59 14.49
C SER A 26 -1.91 2.03 13.94
N MET A 27 -1.40 1.35 12.94
CA MET A 27 -0.07 1.60 12.41
C MET A 27 -0.11 2.60 11.27
N THR A 28 0.80 3.57 11.30
CA THR A 28 1.07 4.43 10.14
C THR A 28 2.13 3.76 9.29
N ILE A 29 1.89 3.67 8.01
CA ILE A 29 2.78 3.03 7.05
C ILE A 29 3.44 4.10 6.21
N ASN A 30 4.74 3.98 6.01
CA ASN A 30 5.49 4.88 5.13
C ASN A 30 6.18 4.04 4.08
N TYR A 31 5.77 4.20 2.83
CA TYR A 31 6.35 3.46 1.71
C TYR A 31 7.36 4.31 0.96
N ALA A 32 8.52 3.74 0.74
CA ALA A 32 9.52 4.26 -0.19
C ALA A 32 9.85 3.16 -1.17
N VAL A 33 10.01 3.49 -2.45
CA VAL A 33 10.38 2.52 -3.47
C VAL A 33 11.84 2.73 -3.79
N VAL A 34 12.68 1.76 -3.42
CA VAL A 34 14.13 1.90 -3.57
C VAL A 34 14.63 1.45 -4.93
N GLN A 35 13.84 0.64 -5.65
CA GLN A 35 14.16 0.21 -7.01
C GLN A 35 12.87 -0.09 -7.74
N GLY A 36 12.80 0.29 -9.02
CA GLY A 36 11.62 0.12 -9.83
C GLY A 36 10.55 1.14 -9.50
N ASN A 37 9.33 0.82 -9.87
CA ASN A 37 8.18 1.70 -9.67
C ASN A 37 6.96 0.87 -9.34
N ILE A 38 6.06 1.43 -8.52
CA ILE A 38 4.81 0.77 -8.19
C ILE A 38 3.64 1.70 -8.47
N LYS A 39 2.48 1.09 -8.68
CA LYS A 39 1.19 1.77 -8.59
C LYS A 39 0.61 1.44 -7.23
N LEU A 40 0.49 2.45 -6.38
CA LEU A 40 -0.10 2.33 -5.06
C LEU A 40 -1.53 2.84 -5.13
N VAL A 41 -2.45 2.05 -4.59
CA VAL A 41 -3.86 2.41 -4.57
C VAL A 41 -4.30 2.53 -3.13
N LEU A 42 -4.93 3.65 -2.82
CA LEU A 42 -5.46 3.94 -1.49
C LEU A 42 -6.97 4.06 -1.59
N TYR A 43 -7.65 3.47 -0.63
CA TYR A 43 -9.10 3.58 -0.53
C TYR A 43 -9.46 3.93 0.90
N ASP A 44 -10.13 5.07 1.07
CA ASP A 44 -10.51 5.55 2.40
C ASP A 44 -11.93 5.11 2.71
N GLN A 45 -12.05 4.15 3.61
CA GLN A 45 -13.36 3.67 4.04
C GLN A 45 -13.71 4.09 5.47
N ARG A 46 -12.94 5.03 6.03
CA ARG A 46 -13.20 5.52 7.39
C ARG A 46 -14.49 6.30 7.42
N ALA A 47 -15.36 5.99 8.41
CA ALA A 47 -16.70 6.56 8.47
C ALA A 47 -16.69 8.08 8.70
N ASP A 48 -15.70 8.58 9.43
CA ASP A 48 -15.65 10.00 9.83
C ASP A 48 -14.70 10.84 8.99
N SER A 49 -14.18 10.25 7.92
CA SER A 49 -13.21 10.94 7.09
C SER A 49 -13.90 11.81 6.04
N GLU A 50 -13.32 12.97 5.77
CA GLU A 50 -13.78 13.83 4.68
C GLU A 50 -13.57 13.20 3.32
N THR A 51 -12.63 12.25 3.23
CA THR A 51 -12.33 11.55 1.97
C THR A 51 -12.93 10.16 1.92
N GLN A 52 -13.92 9.87 2.76
CA GLN A 52 -14.56 8.56 2.76
C GLN A 52 -15.07 8.22 1.36
N GLY A 53 -14.73 7.02 0.90
CA GLY A 53 -15.16 6.53 -0.41
C GLY A 53 -14.25 6.93 -1.55
N GLU A 54 -13.20 7.71 -1.31
CA GLU A 54 -12.29 8.12 -2.36
C GLU A 54 -11.22 7.08 -2.62
N LEU A 55 -10.94 6.89 -3.91
CA LEU A 55 -9.82 6.09 -4.39
C LEU A 55 -8.74 7.02 -4.90
N GLN A 56 -7.50 6.67 -4.62
CA GLN A 56 -6.35 7.44 -5.13
C GLN A 56 -5.32 6.46 -5.67
N GLU A 57 -4.80 6.76 -6.85
CA GLU A 57 -3.70 6.01 -7.46
C GLU A 57 -2.46 6.88 -7.50
N ILE A 58 -1.33 6.32 -7.09
CA ILE A 58 -0.06 7.02 -7.12
C ILE A 58 0.96 6.09 -7.76
N ILE A 59 1.58 6.55 -8.86
CA ILE A 59 2.70 5.83 -9.45
C ILE A 59 3.96 6.53 -9.00
N PHE A 60 4.85 5.80 -8.32
CA PHE A 60 6.07 6.40 -7.81
C PHE A 60 7.16 5.34 -7.66
N GLY A 61 8.36 5.83 -7.45
CA GLY A 61 9.55 5.02 -7.33
C GLY A 61 10.73 5.76 -7.92
N GLN A 62 11.41 5.15 -8.89
CA GLN A 62 12.51 5.81 -9.60
C GLN A 62 11.99 7.01 -10.39
N VAL A 63 10.77 6.91 -10.96
CA VAL A 63 10.05 8.07 -11.45
C VAL A 63 9.18 8.60 -10.32
N ASN A 64 9.06 9.91 -10.22
CA ASN A 64 8.25 10.56 -9.18
C ASN A 64 8.65 10.06 -7.79
N TYR A 65 9.94 10.22 -7.48
CA TYR A 65 10.50 9.69 -6.25
C TYR A 65 9.93 10.44 -5.04
N GLN A 66 9.30 9.69 -4.13
CA GLN A 66 8.71 10.29 -2.94
C GLN A 66 8.48 9.22 -1.87
N LEU A 67 8.25 9.67 -0.66
CA LEU A 67 7.81 8.85 0.45
C LEU A 67 6.30 9.04 0.58
N VAL A 68 5.56 7.93 0.62
CA VAL A 68 4.11 8.00 0.77
C VAL A 68 3.73 7.49 2.15
N ARG A 69 3.00 8.32 2.87
CA ARG A 69 2.56 8.03 4.23
C ARG A 69 1.08 7.68 4.22
N ILE A 70 0.75 6.55 4.83
CA ILE A 70 -0.63 6.05 4.89
C ILE A 70 -1.07 6.00 6.35
N PRO A 71 -2.08 6.78 6.74
CA PRO A 71 -2.58 6.75 8.10
C PRO A 71 -3.34 5.46 8.40
N PRO A 72 -3.51 5.12 9.68
CA PRO A 72 -4.34 3.97 10.04
C PRO A 72 -5.75 4.12 9.49
N GLY A 73 -6.38 3.02 9.15
CA GLY A 73 -7.76 3.00 8.67
C GLY A 73 -7.93 3.19 7.19
N VAL A 74 -6.85 3.48 6.46
CA VAL A 74 -6.90 3.60 5.00
C VAL A 74 -6.43 2.29 4.39
N VAL A 75 -7.26 1.72 3.51
CA VAL A 75 -6.94 0.48 2.80
C VAL A 75 -5.91 0.78 1.71
N ASN A 76 -4.92 -0.08 1.57
CA ASN A 76 -3.90 0.14 0.55
C ASN A 76 -3.51 -1.16 -0.14
N GLY A 77 -3.01 -1.02 -1.36
CA GLY A 77 -2.46 -2.12 -2.12
C GLY A 77 -1.56 -1.58 -3.23
N PHE A 78 -0.69 -2.44 -3.75
CA PHE A 78 0.19 -2.00 -4.82
C PHE A 78 0.62 -3.16 -5.72
N THR A 79 1.11 -2.78 -6.89
CA THR A 79 1.65 -3.71 -7.88
C THR A 79 2.79 -3.01 -8.62
N PRO A 80 3.82 -3.74 -9.07
CA PRO A 80 4.87 -3.11 -9.87
C PRO A 80 4.31 -2.68 -11.23
N VAL A 81 4.93 -1.67 -11.80
CA VAL A 81 4.57 -1.21 -13.13
C VAL A 81 5.74 -1.39 -14.10
N ALA A 82 5.46 -1.24 -15.40
CA ALA A 82 6.47 -1.31 -16.47
C ALA A 82 7.15 -2.68 -16.58
N ASN A 83 6.45 -3.74 -16.16
CA ASN A 83 6.93 -5.12 -16.30
C ASN A 83 8.33 -5.32 -15.73
N GLN A 84 8.62 -4.64 -14.62
CA GLN A 84 9.89 -4.74 -13.91
C GLN A 84 9.64 -4.96 -12.44
N PRO A 85 10.51 -5.72 -11.75
CA PRO A 85 10.36 -5.88 -10.31
C PRO A 85 10.59 -4.56 -9.57
N ALA A 86 10.02 -4.46 -8.39
CA ALA A 86 10.20 -3.30 -7.53
C ALA A 86 10.64 -3.75 -6.15
N ILE A 87 11.39 -2.90 -5.48
CA ILE A 87 11.77 -3.11 -4.09
C ILE A 87 11.15 -1.98 -3.29
N VAL A 88 10.28 -2.35 -2.36
CA VAL A 88 9.54 -1.40 -1.54
C VAL A 88 10.03 -1.51 -0.11
N ALA A 89 10.40 -0.37 0.47
CA ALA A 89 10.71 -0.26 1.88
C ALA A 89 9.48 0.25 2.61
N ASN A 90 9.10 -0.46 3.66
CA ASN A 90 7.98 -0.08 4.50
C ASN A 90 8.51 0.27 5.88
N CYS A 91 8.41 1.54 6.26
CA CYS A 91 8.78 2.00 7.59
C CYS A 91 7.51 2.10 8.43
N ALA A 92 7.29 1.11 9.27
CA ALA A 92 6.11 1.05 10.11
C ALA A 92 6.35 1.81 11.42
N SER A 93 5.30 2.45 11.93
CA SER A 93 5.41 3.27 13.14
C SER A 93 5.47 2.44 14.42
N ILE A 94 5.04 1.19 14.38
CA ILE A 94 5.11 0.27 15.50
C ILE A 94 5.62 -1.09 15.02
N PRO A 95 6.15 -1.94 15.90
CA PRO A 95 6.56 -3.28 15.51
C PRO A 95 5.38 -4.09 15.00
N HIS A 96 5.69 -5.11 14.22
CA HIS A 96 4.68 -5.98 13.63
C HIS A 96 3.80 -6.61 14.72
N ASP A 97 2.49 -6.49 14.52
CA ASP A 97 1.48 -7.08 15.39
C ASP A 97 0.43 -7.70 14.47
N PRO A 98 0.30 -9.02 14.44
CA PRO A 98 -0.64 -9.67 13.51
C PRO A 98 -2.10 -9.32 13.79
N ASP A 99 -2.42 -8.86 14.98
CA ASP A 99 -3.80 -8.47 15.29
C ASP A 99 -4.15 -7.08 14.78
N GLU A 100 -3.16 -6.31 14.38
CA GLU A 100 -3.33 -4.93 13.94
C GLU A 100 -3.65 -4.84 12.46
N ILE A 101 -3.27 -5.83 11.68
CA ILE A 101 -3.43 -5.82 10.24
C ILE A 101 -4.56 -6.74 9.80
N SER A 102 -5.38 -6.26 8.88
CA SER A 102 -6.39 -7.06 8.18
C SER A 102 -6.00 -7.18 6.71
N ARG A 103 -6.13 -8.38 6.17
CA ARG A 103 -5.88 -8.64 4.75
C ARG A 103 -7.18 -8.96 4.06
N ILE A 104 -7.42 -8.30 2.92
CA ILE A 104 -8.67 -8.41 2.18
C ILE A 104 -8.31 -8.85 0.77
N ASP A 105 -9.14 -9.72 0.18
CA ASP A 105 -8.95 -10.22 -1.18
C ASP A 105 -8.80 -9.04 -2.15
N PRO A 106 -7.76 -9.01 -3.00
CA PRO A 106 -7.55 -7.92 -3.95
C PRO A 106 -8.71 -7.75 -4.93
N PHE A 107 -9.52 -8.76 -5.13
CA PHE A 107 -10.64 -8.71 -6.09
C PHE A 107 -12.00 -8.59 -5.41
N THR A 108 -12.02 -8.23 -4.13
CA THR A 108 -13.29 -8.06 -3.41
C THR A 108 -14.14 -6.96 -4.06
N PRO A 109 -15.46 -7.20 -4.20
CA PRO A 109 -16.32 -6.16 -4.76
C PRO A 109 -16.60 -5.00 -3.79
N THR A 110 -16.24 -5.14 -2.52
CA THR A 110 -16.47 -4.07 -1.55
C THR A 110 -15.52 -2.90 -1.73
N ILE A 111 -14.39 -3.11 -2.42
CA ILE A 111 -13.47 -2.03 -2.78
C ILE A 111 -13.59 -1.83 -4.28
N PRO A 112 -14.06 -0.66 -4.74
CA PRO A 112 -14.41 -0.45 -6.15
C PRO A 112 -13.18 -0.17 -7.00
N TYR A 113 -12.27 -1.14 -7.08
CA TYR A 113 -11.05 -0.99 -7.84
C TYR A 113 -10.77 -2.24 -8.67
N ASP A 114 -10.44 -2.03 -9.93
CA ASP A 114 -10.10 -3.08 -10.87
C ASP A 114 -8.60 -3.02 -11.15
N TRP A 115 -7.87 -4.05 -10.71
CA TRP A 115 -6.42 -4.11 -10.91
C TRP A 115 -6.04 -4.37 -12.37
N GLY A 116 -6.98 -4.84 -13.19
CA GLY A 116 -6.72 -5.12 -14.59
C GLY A 116 -6.08 -6.47 -14.86
N ILE A 117 -5.73 -7.23 -13.82
CA ILE A 117 -5.11 -8.54 -13.93
C ILE A 117 -6.12 -9.56 -13.44
N ARG A 118 -6.66 -10.36 -14.35
CA ARG A 118 -7.84 -11.15 -14.05
C ARG A 118 -7.73 -12.60 -14.36
N HIS A 119 -6.65 -13.02 -14.87
CA HIS A 119 -6.60 -14.41 -15.28
C HIS A 119 -5.55 -15.15 -14.49
N GLY A 120 -5.78 -16.35 -14.35
CA GLY A 120 -4.83 -17.22 -13.75
C GLY A 120 -3.68 -17.51 -14.66
#